data_185cdd978c4e2da7ffa3c04fa2d79bfb
#
_entry.id   185cdd978c4e2da7ffa3c04fa2d79bfb
#
_cell.length_a   1.000
_cell.length_b   1.000
_cell.length_c   1.000
_cell.angle_alpha   90.00
_cell.angle_beta   90.00
_cell.angle_gamma   90.00
#
_symmetry.space_group_name_H-M   'P 1'
#
loop_
_entity.id
_entity.type
_entity.pdbx_description
1 polymer ?
#
loop_
_entity_poly.entity_id
_entity_poly.type
_entity_poly.pdbx_seq_one_letter_code
_entity_poly.pdbx_strand_id
1 'polypeptide(L)'
;GAHLSLTRRRAMVARSIRRELVRRRPTEAHWRLSHLAVDPGIQRVGIGQALLAAGIERAGRAGVGVYLENTNPQVLPFLGTMGFGQVGIIRTRRAPPVWLMWRPGV
;
A
#
# COMPACT_ATOMS: atom_id res chain seq x y z
N GLY A 1 -7.08 -2.66 32.95
CA GLY A 1 -5.69 -2.47 33.33
C GLY A 1 -4.83 -1.89 32.21
N ALA A 2 -3.51 -1.79 32.46
CA ALA A 2 -2.58 -1.21 31.50
C ALA A 2 -2.58 -1.94 30.16
N HIS A 3 -2.78 -3.25 30.18
CA HIS A 3 -2.82 -4.07 28.97
C HIS A 3 -4.02 -3.71 28.07
N LEU A 4 -5.21 -3.54 28.66
CA LEU A 4 -6.39 -3.11 27.91
C LEU A 4 -6.23 -1.72 27.35
N SER A 5 -5.59 -0.81 28.10
CA SER A 5 -5.31 0.54 27.61
C SER A 5 -4.42 0.53 26.37
N LEU A 6 -3.37 -0.29 26.35
CA LEU A 6 -2.50 -0.44 25.19
C LEU A 6 -3.24 -0.99 23.97
N THR A 7 -4.11 -1.99 24.19
CA THR A 7 -4.93 -2.57 23.11
C THR A 7 -5.87 -1.54 22.51
N ARG A 8 -6.51 -0.72 23.34
CA ARG A 8 -7.38 0.37 22.88
C ARG A 8 -6.61 1.41 22.08
N ARG A 9 -5.41 1.80 22.52
CA ARG A 9 -4.56 2.75 21.81
C ARG A 9 -4.17 2.22 20.44
N ARG A 10 -3.76 0.96 20.35
CA ARG A 10 -3.41 0.33 19.07
C ARG A 10 -4.60 0.29 18.12
N ALA A 11 -5.79 -0.05 18.63
CA ALA A 11 -7.00 -0.06 17.82
C ALA A 11 -7.37 1.32 17.30
N MET A 12 -7.22 2.36 18.15
CA MET A 12 -7.48 3.75 17.73
C MET A 12 -6.51 4.22 16.65
N VAL A 13 -5.22 3.91 16.80
CA VAL A 13 -4.20 4.25 15.80
C VAL A 13 -4.52 3.54 14.48
N ALA A 14 -4.85 2.26 14.52
CA ALA A 14 -5.19 1.49 13.33
C ALA A 14 -6.41 2.06 12.61
N ARG A 15 -7.44 2.48 13.36
CA ARG A 15 -8.63 3.12 12.79
C ARG A 15 -8.31 4.46 12.14
N SER A 16 -7.48 5.27 12.79
CA SER A 16 -7.06 6.57 12.25
C SER A 16 -6.31 6.41 10.95
N ILE A 17 -5.39 5.46 10.89
CA ILE A 17 -4.62 5.16 9.68
C ILE A 17 -5.56 4.69 8.58
N ARG A 18 -6.50 3.78 8.90
CA ARG A 18 -7.45 3.27 7.91
C ARG A 18 -8.32 4.38 7.33
N ARG A 19 -8.81 5.31 8.16
CA ARG A 19 -9.59 6.46 7.68
C ARG A 19 -8.77 7.30 6.73
N GLU A 20 -7.52 7.57 7.08
CA GLU A 20 -6.64 8.37 6.25
C GLU A 20 -6.34 7.66 4.93
N LEU A 21 -6.10 6.36 4.96
CA LEU A 21 -5.90 5.56 3.76
C LEU A 21 -7.10 5.63 2.83
N VAL A 22 -8.31 5.41 3.38
CA VAL A 22 -9.54 5.45 2.58
C VAL A 22 -9.74 6.84 1.98
N ARG A 23 -9.51 7.88 2.75
CA ARG A 23 -9.68 9.26 2.29
C ARG A 23 -8.71 9.63 1.18
N ARG A 24 -7.50 9.06 1.20
CA ARG A 24 -6.44 9.36 0.24
C ARG A 24 -6.49 8.50 -1.02
N ARG A 25 -7.36 7.49 -1.07
CA ARG A 25 -7.46 6.64 -2.26
C ARG A 25 -7.94 7.45 -3.46
N PRO A 26 -7.43 7.13 -4.68
CA PRO A 26 -7.89 7.80 -5.88
C PRO A 26 -9.39 7.66 -6.08
N THR A 27 -10.03 8.71 -6.59
CA THR A 27 -11.46 8.69 -6.91
C THR A 27 -11.73 8.10 -8.28
N GLU A 28 -10.72 8.10 -9.17
CA GLU A 28 -10.85 7.48 -10.48
C GLU A 28 -10.78 5.95 -10.38
N ALA A 29 -11.32 5.28 -11.38
CA ALA A 29 -11.29 3.82 -11.42
C ALA A 29 -9.85 3.32 -11.41
N HIS A 30 -9.56 2.35 -10.54
CA HIS A 30 -8.21 1.81 -10.38
C HIS A 30 -8.24 0.43 -9.76
N TRP A 31 -7.15 -0.30 -9.94
CA TRP A 31 -6.86 -1.51 -9.19
C TRP A 31 -6.11 -1.15 -7.92
N ARG A 32 -6.57 -1.64 -6.80
CA ARG A 32 -5.90 -1.42 -5.53
C ARG A 32 -5.23 -2.71 -5.07
N LEU A 33 -3.92 -2.64 -4.88
CA LEU A 33 -3.14 -3.73 -4.30
C LEU A 33 -2.83 -3.36 -2.86
N SER A 34 -3.32 -4.14 -1.92
CA SER A 34 -3.07 -3.93 -0.50
C SER A 34 -2.36 -5.14 0.07
N HIS A 35 -1.52 -4.91 1.09
CA HIS A 35 -0.77 -5.95 1.81
C HIS A 35 0.31 -6.66 1.03
N LEU A 36 0.43 -6.42 -0.28
CA LEU A 36 1.39 -7.11 -1.13
C LEU A 36 2.83 -6.88 -0.68
N ALA A 37 3.19 -5.64 -0.39
CA ALA A 37 4.53 -5.25 0.00
C ALA A 37 4.76 -5.32 1.50
N VAL A 38 3.74 -5.66 2.27
CA VAL A 38 3.79 -5.68 3.74
C VAL A 38 4.26 -7.03 4.27
N ASP A 39 4.04 -8.10 3.52
CA ASP A 39 4.39 -9.46 3.95
C ASP A 39 5.80 -9.82 3.49
N PRO A 40 6.80 -9.85 4.41
CA PRO A 40 8.16 -10.22 4.04
C PRO A 40 8.30 -11.65 3.53
N GLY A 41 7.43 -12.56 3.98
CA GLY A 41 7.43 -13.94 3.51
C GLY A 41 7.08 -14.03 2.05
N ILE A 42 6.08 -13.29 1.61
CA ILE A 42 5.68 -13.22 0.20
C ILE A 42 6.83 -12.66 -0.64
N GLN A 43 7.47 -11.59 -0.19
CA GLN A 43 8.59 -10.96 -0.91
C GLN A 43 9.77 -11.90 -1.05
N ARG A 44 10.08 -12.68 -0.01
CA ARG A 44 11.22 -13.59 -0.02
C ARG A 44 11.12 -14.67 -1.08
N VAL A 45 9.92 -15.13 -1.39
CA VAL A 45 9.71 -16.20 -2.38
C VAL A 45 9.27 -15.66 -3.76
N GLY A 46 9.26 -14.35 -3.93
CA GLY A 46 8.90 -13.72 -5.21
C GLY A 46 7.42 -13.75 -5.55
N ILE A 47 6.58 -14.25 -4.67
CA ILE A 47 5.12 -14.31 -4.89
C ILE A 47 4.54 -12.90 -5.00
N GLY A 48 5.05 -11.97 -4.20
CA GLY A 48 4.61 -10.59 -4.25
C GLY A 48 4.86 -9.94 -5.60
N GLN A 49 6.01 -10.22 -6.22
CA GLN A 49 6.34 -9.71 -7.54
C GLN A 49 5.40 -10.27 -8.61
N ALA A 50 5.09 -11.56 -8.55
CA ALA A 50 4.18 -12.20 -9.48
C ALA A 50 2.76 -11.65 -9.37
N LEU A 51 2.27 -11.43 -8.15
CA LEU A 51 0.96 -10.84 -7.91
C LEU A 51 0.90 -9.40 -8.41
N LEU A 52 1.97 -8.64 -8.21
CA LEU A 52 2.06 -7.27 -8.69
C LEU A 52 2.00 -7.23 -10.22
N ALA A 53 2.77 -8.07 -10.89
CA ALA A 53 2.77 -8.16 -12.34
C ALA A 53 1.39 -8.54 -12.88
N ALA A 54 0.72 -9.49 -12.26
CA ALA A 54 -0.63 -9.89 -12.63
C ALA A 54 -1.65 -8.76 -12.46
N GLY A 55 -1.53 -8.00 -11.37
CA GLY A 55 -2.39 -6.84 -11.11
C GLY A 55 -2.19 -5.74 -12.14
N ILE A 56 -0.93 -5.46 -12.50
CA ILE A 56 -0.59 -4.46 -13.52
C ILE A 56 -1.17 -4.89 -14.88
N GLU A 57 -1.05 -6.15 -15.23
CA GLU A 57 -1.58 -6.66 -16.49
C GLU A 57 -3.11 -6.52 -16.55
N ARG A 58 -3.80 -6.91 -15.49
CA ARG A 58 -5.26 -6.77 -15.43
C ARG A 58 -5.71 -5.31 -15.51
N ALA A 59 -5.03 -4.44 -14.79
CA ALA A 59 -5.34 -3.01 -14.82
C ALA A 59 -5.12 -2.45 -16.23
N GLY A 60 -4.04 -2.88 -16.89
CA GLY A 60 -3.76 -2.48 -18.27
C GLY A 60 -4.86 -2.89 -19.23
N ARG A 61 -5.40 -4.11 -19.10
CA ARG A 61 -6.53 -4.57 -19.92
C ARG A 61 -7.79 -3.75 -19.68
N ALA A 62 -8.00 -3.30 -18.44
CA ALA A 62 -9.14 -2.47 -18.09
C ALA A 62 -8.90 -0.98 -18.39
N GLY A 63 -7.69 -0.59 -18.75
CA GLY A 63 -7.34 0.81 -19.01
C GLY A 63 -7.32 1.68 -17.76
N VAL A 64 -7.09 1.08 -16.59
CA VAL A 64 -7.08 1.81 -15.32
C VAL A 64 -5.70 1.75 -14.66
N GLY A 65 -5.44 2.69 -13.75
CA GLY A 65 -4.20 2.72 -12.99
C GLY A 65 -4.17 1.70 -11.86
N VAL A 66 -3.01 1.56 -11.24
CA VAL A 66 -2.80 0.72 -10.07
C VAL A 66 -2.41 1.59 -8.89
N TYR A 67 -3.11 1.43 -7.79
CA TYR A 67 -2.82 2.11 -6.53
C TYR A 67 -2.31 1.10 -5.51
N LEU A 68 -1.23 1.46 -4.82
CA LEU A 68 -0.56 0.58 -3.86
C LEU A 68 -0.25 1.34 -2.57
N GLU A 69 -0.58 0.73 -1.45
CA GLU A 69 -0.23 1.23 -0.12
C GLU A 69 0.92 0.38 0.41
N ASN A 70 2.09 0.98 0.62
CA ASN A 70 3.32 0.27 0.97
C ASN A 70 3.90 0.78 2.29
N THR A 71 4.27 -0.14 3.17
CA THR A 71 4.92 0.20 4.45
C THR A 71 6.40 -0.18 4.49
N ASN A 72 6.93 -0.79 3.44
CA ASN A 72 8.33 -1.22 3.38
C ASN A 72 9.15 -0.32 2.45
N PRO A 73 10.04 0.54 2.99
CA PRO A 73 10.83 1.44 2.15
C PRO A 73 11.80 0.71 1.23
N GLN A 74 12.17 -0.52 1.56
CA GLN A 74 13.14 -1.27 0.75
C GLN A 74 12.60 -1.67 -0.62
N VAL A 75 11.27 -1.70 -0.80
CA VAL A 75 10.68 -2.04 -2.09
C VAL A 75 10.40 -0.82 -2.96
N LEU A 76 10.62 0.39 -2.46
CA LEU A 76 10.34 1.61 -3.22
C LEU A 76 11.12 1.68 -4.54
N PRO A 77 12.44 1.38 -4.58
CA PRO A 77 13.17 1.39 -5.85
C PRO A 77 12.60 0.39 -6.86
N PHE A 78 12.22 -0.79 -6.39
CA PHE A 78 11.59 -1.80 -7.26
C PHE A 78 10.26 -1.30 -7.82
N LEU A 79 9.41 -0.70 -6.98
CA LEU A 79 8.14 -0.13 -7.43
C LEU A 79 8.38 0.96 -8.48
N GLY A 80 9.42 1.77 -8.31
CA GLY A 80 9.81 2.77 -9.31
C GLY A 80 10.12 2.14 -10.67
N THR A 81 10.84 1.01 -10.68
CA THR A 81 11.14 0.30 -11.93
C THR A 81 9.89 -0.28 -12.59
N MET A 82 8.84 -0.52 -11.83
CA MET A 82 7.56 -1.02 -12.34
C MET A 82 6.60 0.10 -12.76
N GLY A 83 7.05 1.34 -12.75
CA GLY A 83 6.26 2.48 -13.20
C GLY A 83 5.44 3.18 -12.12
N PHE A 84 5.65 2.85 -10.86
CA PHE A 84 4.96 3.52 -9.75
C PHE A 84 5.67 4.81 -9.38
N GLY A 85 4.88 5.85 -9.13
CA GLY A 85 5.34 7.07 -8.51
C GLY A 85 4.69 7.26 -7.14
N GLN A 86 5.36 7.99 -6.26
CA GLN A 86 4.79 8.31 -4.97
C GLN A 86 3.81 9.48 -5.12
N VAL A 87 2.57 9.30 -4.68
CA VAL A 87 1.54 10.33 -4.72
C VAL A 87 1.21 10.86 -3.33
N GLY A 88 1.71 10.23 -2.30
CA GLY A 88 1.53 10.70 -0.94
C GLY A 88 2.24 9.83 0.07
N ILE A 89 2.20 10.26 1.31
CA ILE A 89 2.73 9.51 2.44
C ILE A 89 1.88 9.81 3.67
N ILE A 90 1.62 8.78 4.46
CA ILE A 90 0.97 8.94 5.76
C ILE A 90 2.01 8.68 6.83
N ARG A 91 2.27 9.70 7.66
CA ARG A 91 3.22 9.62 8.76
C ARG A 91 2.49 9.78 10.08
N THR A 92 2.70 8.85 10.99
CA THR A 92 2.23 8.96 12.37
C THR A 92 3.37 8.61 13.31
N ARG A 93 3.29 9.11 14.56
CA ARG A 93 4.31 8.81 15.56
C ARG A 93 4.25 7.37 16.07
N ARG A 94 3.11 6.69 15.85
CA ARG A 94 2.82 5.41 16.49
C ARG A 94 2.77 4.23 15.53
N ALA A 95 3.06 4.48 14.24
CA ALA A 95 3.05 3.46 13.22
C ALA A 95 4.09 3.77 12.15
N PRO A 96 4.58 2.76 11.42
CA PRO A 96 5.46 3.00 10.29
C PRO A 96 4.79 3.89 9.25
N PRO A 97 5.56 4.67 8.48
CA PRO A 97 5.01 5.43 7.36
C PRO A 97 4.35 4.51 6.35
N VAL A 98 3.31 5.02 5.68
CA VAL A 98 2.68 4.34 4.55
C VAL A 98 2.91 5.20 3.32
N TRP A 99 3.61 4.66 2.34
CA TRP A 99 3.84 5.32 1.05
C TRP A 99 2.68 4.99 0.13
N LEU A 100 2.06 6.02 -0.44
CA LEU A 100 0.95 5.89 -1.38
C LEU A 100 1.52 5.96 -2.79
N MET A 101 1.40 4.87 -3.54
CA MET A 101 2.05 4.70 -4.82
C MET A 101 1.00 4.57 -5.93
N TRP A 102 1.30 5.15 -7.08
CA TRP A 102 0.39 5.16 -8.23
C TRP A 102 1.13 4.83 -9.51
N ARG A 103 0.55 3.95 -10.29
CA ARG A 103 0.99 3.64 -11.63
C ARG A 103 -0.13 4.02 -12.60
N PRO A 104 0.11 4.93 -13.55
CA PRO A 104 -0.92 5.31 -14.52
C PRO A 104 -1.40 4.13 -15.35
N GLY A 105 -2.65 4.19 -15.80
CA GLY A 105 -3.27 3.14 -16.60
C GLY A 105 -2.86 3.13 -18.06
N VAL A 106 -2.08 4.11 -18.47
CA VAL A 106 -1.62 4.23 -19.85
C VAL A 106 -0.11 4.33 -19.90
#